data_2eeebcdd9e4099d98da1dbb55fb2e546
#
_entry.id   2eeebcdd9e4099d98da1dbb55fb2e546
#
_cell.length_a   1.000
_cell.length_b   1.000
_cell.length_c   1.000
_cell.angle_alpha   90.00
_cell.angle_beta   90.00
_cell.angle_gamma   90.00
#
_symmetry.space_group_name_H-M   'P 1'
#
loop_
_entity.id
_entity.type
_entity.pdbx_description
1 polymer ?
#
loop_
_entity_poly.entity_id
_entity_poly.type
_entity_poly.pdbx_seq_one_letter_code
_entity_poly.pdbx_strand_id
1 'polypeptide(L)'
;MGSAPSVRRGFSPLDEELGLLPGSLTPGLVEDTVRLGSWMPFAEAAKLIGHFRKVVVSETTARRATEQGGEVYVDLQTAQVEALEEELPEAPAGPALQQLSVDGAMVPVLHKEWAEVKTLAIGKIEAPALKG
;
A
#
# COMPACT_ATOMS: atom_id res chain seq x y z
N MET A 1 6.99 -29.08 -41.27
CA MET A 1 7.25 -28.72 -39.90
C MET A 1 7.05 -27.22 -39.76
N GLY A 2 5.91 -26.79 -39.27
CA GLY A 2 5.56 -25.37 -39.13
C GLY A 2 6.17 -24.80 -37.88
N SER A 3 7.08 -23.82 -38.02
CA SER A 3 7.45 -22.92 -36.94
C SER A 3 6.23 -22.10 -36.54
N ALA A 4 5.78 -22.18 -35.30
CA ALA A 4 4.79 -21.27 -34.79
C ALA A 4 5.31 -19.82 -34.91
N PRO A 5 4.53 -18.87 -35.43
CA PRO A 5 4.96 -17.48 -35.46
C PRO A 5 5.17 -17.01 -34.04
N SER A 6 6.40 -16.62 -33.73
CA SER A 6 6.66 -15.92 -32.47
C SER A 6 5.87 -14.62 -32.54
N VAL A 7 4.83 -14.49 -31.71
CA VAL A 7 4.12 -13.24 -31.53
C VAL A 7 5.13 -12.28 -30.91
N ARG A 8 5.77 -11.47 -31.76
CA ARG A 8 6.45 -10.27 -31.32
C ARG A 8 5.36 -9.41 -30.68
N ARG A 9 5.33 -9.33 -29.36
CA ARG A 9 4.58 -8.28 -28.67
C ARG A 9 5.15 -6.96 -29.17
N GLY A 10 4.46 -6.37 -30.14
CA GLY A 10 4.81 -5.06 -30.65
C GLY A 10 4.75 -4.05 -29.52
N PHE A 11 5.83 -3.31 -29.35
CA PHE A 11 5.87 -2.13 -28.48
C PHE A 11 4.88 -1.12 -29.08
N SER A 12 3.89 -0.69 -28.29
CA SER A 12 2.94 0.29 -28.74
C SER A 12 3.59 1.68 -28.74
N PRO A 13 3.39 2.52 -29.78
CA PRO A 13 3.88 3.90 -29.73
C PRO A 13 3.40 4.67 -28.49
N LEU A 14 2.21 4.33 -27.98
CA LEU A 14 1.66 4.92 -26.75
C LEU A 14 2.47 4.52 -25.51
N ASP A 15 2.98 3.27 -25.45
CA ASP A 15 3.81 2.81 -24.34
C ASP A 15 5.16 3.54 -24.33
N GLU A 16 5.70 3.86 -25.50
CA GLU A 16 6.93 4.63 -25.65
C GLU A 16 6.74 6.09 -25.20
N GLU A 17 5.62 6.72 -25.58
CA GLU A 17 5.26 8.08 -25.17
C GLU A 17 5.02 8.17 -23.65
N LEU A 18 4.47 7.12 -23.03
CA LEU A 18 4.27 7.02 -21.58
C LEU A 18 5.52 6.53 -20.82
N GLY A 19 6.62 6.23 -21.52
CA GLY A 19 7.85 5.71 -20.90
C GLY A 19 7.70 4.33 -20.27
N LEU A 20 6.75 3.52 -20.76
CA LEU A 20 6.48 2.19 -20.24
C LEU A 20 7.40 1.16 -20.89
N LEU A 21 7.99 0.28 -20.09
CA LEU A 21 8.66 -0.92 -20.58
C LEU A 21 7.63 -1.97 -21.00
N PRO A 22 7.93 -2.87 -21.94
CA PRO A 22 7.04 -3.97 -22.32
C PRO A 22 6.63 -4.79 -21.10
N GLY A 23 5.32 -4.88 -20.84
CA GLY A 23 4.77 -5.58 -19.69
C GLY A 23 4.69 -4.76 -18.39
N SER A 24 5.09 -3.49 -18.43
CA SER A 24 4.91 -2.57 -17.29
C SER A 24 3.45 -2.16 -17.12
N LEU A 25 3.07 -1.95 -15.87
CA LEU A 25 1.77 -1.37 -15.55
C LEU A 25 1.82 0.15 -15.73
N THR A 26 0.73 0.75 -16.21
CA THR A 26 0.59 2.21 -16.19
C THR A 26 0.54 2.72 -14.74
N PRO A 27 0.92 3.98 -14.46
CA PRO A 27 0.86 4.53 -13.10
C PRO A 27 -0.50 4.37 -12.43
N GLY A 28 -1.59 4.61 -13.13
CA GLY A 28 -2.95 4.42 -12.61
C GLY A 28 -3.28 2.95 -12.32
N LEU A 29 -2.76 2.02 -13.12
CA LEU A 29 -2.95 0.60 -12.88
C LEU A 29 -2.09 0.10 -11.69
N VAL A 30 -0.91 0.68 -11.51
CA VAL A 30 -0.07 0.43 -10.31
C VAL A 30 -0.82 0.89 -9.06
N GLU A 31 -1.36 2.11 -9.05
CA GLU A 31 -2.12 2.65 -7.93
C GLU A 31 -3.31 1.75 -7.56
N ASP A 32 -4.13 1.36 -8.54
CA ASP A 32 -5.25 0.46 -8.32
C ASP A 32 -4.79 -0.89 -7.76
N THR A 33 -3.68 -1.42 -8.29
CA THR A 33 -3.12 -2.71 -7.87
C THR A 33 -2.63 -2.65 -6.42
N VAL A 34 -1.89 -1.62 -6.06
CA VAL A 34 -1.40 -1.41 -4.69
C VAL A 34 -2.57 -1.24 -3.72
N ARG A 35 -3.56 -0.43 -4.08
CA ARG A 35 -4.75 -0.20 -3.26
C ARG A 35 -5.52 -1.48 -3.01
N LEU A 36 -5.81 -2.26 -4.04
CA LEU A 36 -6.53 -3.53 -3.88
C LEU A 36 -5.68 -4.57 -3.15
N GLY A 37 -4.40 -4.67 -3.46
CA GLY A 37 -3.48 -5.61 -2.81
C GLY A 37 -3.25 -5.31 -1.33
N SER A 38 -3.47 -4.07 -0.88
CA SER A 38 -3.42 -3.71 0.55
C SER A 38 -4.70 -4.09 1.31
N TRP A 39 -5.81 -4.37 0.62
CA TRP A 39 -7.09 -4.67 1.24
C TRP A 39 -7.50 -6.13 1.16
N MET A 40 -6.97 -6.88 0.20
CA MET A 40 -7.41 -8.24 -0.07
C MET A 40 -6.26 -9.12 -0.56
N PRO A 41 -6.42 -10.47 -0.59
CA PRO A 41 -5.42 -11.37 -1.14
C PRO A 41 -5.06 -11.01 -2.60
N PHE A 42 -3.79 -11.12 -2.96
CA PHE A 42 -3.29 -10.70 -4.27
C PHE A 42 -3.99 -11.38 -5.45
N ALA A 43 -4.39 -12.64 -5.30
CA ALA A 43 -5.16 -13.37 -6.32
C ALA A 43 -6.52 -12.70 -6.59
N GLU A 44 -7.20 -12.25 -5.55
CA GLU A 44 -8.49 -11.57 -5.66
C GLU A 44 -8.32 -10.15 -6.21
N ALA A 45 -7.29 -9.42 -5.77
CA ALA A 45 -6.92 -8.12 -6.31
C ALA A 45 -6.68 -8.21 -7.83
N ALA A 46 -5.90 -9.20 -8.28
CA ALA A 46 -5.64 -9.44 -9.69
C ALA A 46 -6.92 -9.73 -10.51
N LYS A 47 -7.85 -10.53 -9.96
CA LYS A 47 -9.14 -10.80 -10.60
C LYS A 47 -10.00 -9.53 -10.75
N LEU A 48 -10.08 -8.72 -9.70
CA LEU A 48 -10.86 -7.48 -9.74
C LEU A 48 -10.30 -6.48 -10.75
N ILE A 49 -8.98 -6.32 -10.80
CA ILE A 49 -8.32 -5.50 -11.81
C ILE A 49 -8.68 -6.00 -13.22
N GLY A 50 -8.57 -7.31 -13.46
CA GLY A 50 -8.97 -7.91 -14.71
C GLY A 50 -10.42 -7.65 -15.08
N HIS A 51 -11.32 -7.67 -14.10
CA HIS A 51 -12.73 -7.39 -14.30
C HIS A 51 -13.01 -5.93 -14.65
N PHE A 52 -12.47 -4.98 -13.88
CA PHE A 52 -12.76 -3.55 -14.03
C PHE A 52 -11.93 -2.87 -15.10
N ARG A 53 -10.64 -3.17 -15.16
CA ARG A 53 -9.71 -2.51 -16.10
C ARG A 53 -9.55 -3.26 -17.42
N LYS A 54 -10.11 -4.49 -17.53
CA LYS A 54 -9.98 -5.35 -18.72
C LYS A 54 -8.53 -5.66 -19.11
N VAL A 55 -7.64 -5.69 -18.10
CA VAL A 55 -6.21 -5.96 -18.24
C VAL A 55 -5.86 -7.18 -17.42
N VAL A 56 -5.10 -8.11 -17.99
CA VAL A 56 -4.66 -9.31 -17.27
C VAL A 56 -3.46 -8.95 -16.40
N VAL A 57 -3.65 -9.00 -15.09
CA VAL A 57 -2.59 -8.88 -14.09
C VAL A 57 -2.45 -10.21 -13.38
N SER A 58 -1.23 -10.73 -13.26
CA SER A 58 -0.99 -11.96 -12.50
C SER A 58 -0.94 -11.67 -11.00
N GLU A 59 -1.22 -12.69 -10.17
CA GLU A 59 -1.06 -12.60 -8.72
C GLU A 59 0.35 -12.15 -8.31
N THR A 60 1.38 -12.71 -8.97
CA THR A 60 2.77 -12.33 -8.72
C THR A 60 3.04 -10.86 -9.04
N THR A 61 2.43 -10.34 -10.10
CA THR A 61 2.55 -8.91 -10.46
C THR A 61 1.83 -8.04 -9.43
N ALA A 62 0.62 -8.43 -9.00
CA ALA A 62 -0.12 -7.73 -7.98
C ALA A 62 0.65 -7.67 -6.65
N ARG A 63 1.21 -8.81 -6.22
CA ARG A 63 2.05 -8.89 -5.02
C ARG A 63 3.26 -7.97 -5.13
N ARG A 64 4.04 -8.08 -6.20
CA ARG A 64 5.26 -7.27 -6.39
C ARG A 64 4.97 -5.77 -6.40
N ALA A 65 3.92 -5.35 -7.09
CA ALA A 65 3.52 -3.94 -7.12
C ALA A 65 3.12 -3.45 -5.72
N THR A 66 2.39 -4.26 -4.96
CA THR A 66 1.96 -3.91 -3.59
C THR A 66 3.14 -3.85 -2.63
N GLU A 67 4.07 -4.81 -2.69
CA GLU A 67 5.29 -4.83 -1.88
C GLU A 67 6.15 -3.60 -2.17
N GLN A 68 6.39 -3.25 -3.44
CA GLN A 68 7.11 -2.03 -3.82
C GLN A 68 6.41 -0.75 -3.32
N GLY A 69 5.08 -0.68 -3.43
CA GLY A 69 4.31 0.42 -2.87
C GLY A 69 4.47 0.55 -1.36
N GLY A 70 4.52 -0.59 -0.67
CA GLY A 70 4.80 -0.65 0.77
C GLY A 70 6.19 -0.15 1.15
N GLU A 71 7.22 -0.54 0.40
CA GLU A 71 8.60 -0.07 0.60
C GLU A 71 8.69 1.46 0.46
N VAL A 72 8.16 2.02 -0.61
CA VAL A 72 8.12 3.48 -0.82
C VAL A 72 7.38 4.19 0.31
N TYR A 73 6.28 3.61 0.80
CA TYR A 73 5.52 4.19 1.91
C TYR A 73 6.33 4.20 3.21
N VAL A 74 7.06 3.13 3.51
CA VAL A 74 7.95 3.05 4.69
C VAL A 74 9.07 4.09 4.59
N ASP A 75 9.70 4.24 3.42
CA ASP A 75 10.74 5.25 3.21
C ASP A 75 10.22 6.67 3.44
N LEU A 76 9.03 6.97 2.93
CA LEU A 76 8.38 8.27 3.14
C LEU A 76 8.04 8.51 4.62
N GLN A 77 7.53 7.50 5.33
CA GLN A 77 7.27 7.61 6.76
C GLN A 77 8.54 7.84 7.56
N THR A 78 9.61 7.12 7.24
CA THR A 78 10.90 7.26 7.89
C THR A 78 11.44 8.69 7.71
N ALA A 79 11.44 9.20 6.49
CA ALA A 79 11.86 10.57 6.21
C ALA A 79 11.00 11.63 6.95
N GLN A 80 9.69 11.39 7.08
CA GLN A 80 8.80 12.26 7.84
C GLN A 80 9.12 12.24 9.34
N VAL A 81 9.43 11.08 9.90
CA VAL A 81 9.82 10.96 11.32
C VAL A 81 11.13 11.67 11.57
N GLU A 82 12.13 11.46 10.71
CA GLU A 82 13.43 12.15 10.80
C GLU A 82 13.27 13.68 10.74
N ALA A 83 12.44 14.18 9.82
CA ALA A 83 12.16 15.61 9.73
C ALA A 83 11.44 16.16 10.99
N LEU A 84 10.56 15.38 11.61
CA LEU A 84 9.88 15.74 12.86
C LEU A 84 10.84 15.73 14.06
N GLU A 85 11.85 14.86 14.06
CA GLU A 85 12.89 14.83 15.10
C GLU A 85 13.86 16.01 14.99
N GLU A 86 14.12 16.49 13.76
CA GLU A 86 14.97 17.68 13.53
C GLU A 86 14.22 18.99 13.87
N GLU A 87 12.96 19.10 13.49
CA GLU A 87 12.15 20.30 13.70
C GLU A 87 10.78 19.93 14.22
N LEU A 88 10.62 19.90 15.54
CA LEU A 88 9.32 19.65 16.19
C LEU A 88 8.34 20.76 15.81
N PRO A 89 7.22 20.45 15.19
CA PRO A 89 6.19 21.44 14.88
C PRO A 89 5.60 22.01 16.19
N GLU A 90 5.23 23.28 16.16
CA GLU A 90 4.54 23.90 17.29
C GLU A 90 3.25 23.13 17.59
N ALA A 91 3.09 22.67 18.82
CA ALA A 91 1.94 21.87 19.21
C ALA A 91 0.64 22.70 19.08
N PRO A 92 -0.32 22.28 18.25
CA PRO A 92 -1.60 22.97 18.20
C PRO A 92 -2.30 22.86 19.56
N ALA A 93 -3.16 23.81 19.87
CA ALA A 93 -4.01 23.73 21.07
C ALA A 93 -4.83 22.43 21.01
N GLY A 94 -4.47 21.48 21.84
CA GLY A 94 -5.11 20.17 21.92
C GLY A 94 -6.20 20.12 23.00
N PRO A 95 -6.96 19.03 23.08
CA PRO A 95 -7.90 18.81 24.15
C PRO A 95 -7.17 18.75 25.51
N ALA A 96 -7.84 19.17 26.58
CA ALA A 96 -7.27 19.22 27.92
C ALA A 96 -6.81 17.84 28.44
N LEU A 97 -7.42 16.77 27.94
CA LEU A 97 -7.09 15.40 28.32
C LEU A 97 -7.09 14.48 27.10
N GLN A 98 -6.00 13.75 26.95
CA GLN A 98 -5.85 12.75 25.90
C GLN A 98 -5.58 11.39 26.52
N GLN A 99 -6.11 10.35 25.91
CA GLN A 99 -5.81 8.97 26.23
C GLN A 99 -4.88 8.40 25.15
N LEU A 100 -3.78 7.79 25.60
CA LEU A 100 -2.87 7.04 24.76
C LEU A 100 -2.98 5.56 25.14
N SER A 101 -3.22 4.71 24.17
CA SER A 101 -3.20 3.27 24.34
C SER A 101 -2.20 2.66 23.37
N VAL A 102 -1.28 1.86 23.89
CA VAL A 102 -0.29 1.09 23.11
C VAL A 102 -0.56 -0.37 23.36
N ASP A 103 -0.75 -1.14 22.30
CA ASP A 103 -0.95 -2.58 22.36
C ASP A 103 -0.02 -3.28 21.37
N GLY A 104 0.42 -4.49 21.73
CA GLY A 104 1.27 -5.34 20.90
C GLY A 104 0.63 -6.71 20.72
N ALA A 105 0.54 -7.16 19.48
CA ALA A 105 0.08 -8.50 19.13
C ALA A 105 1.10 -9.24 18.30
N MET A 106 1.33 -10.51 18.64
CA MET A 106 2.13 -11.42 17.82
C MET A 106 1.25 -11.98 16.70
N VAL A 107 1.67 -11.78 15.47
CA VAL A 107 0.97 -12.31 14.29
C VAL A 107 1.87 -13.30 13.55
N PRO A 108 1.31 -14.41 13.06
CA PRO A 108 2.07 -15.34 12.24
C PRO A 108 2.29 -14.74 10.85
N VAL A 109 3.53 -14.73 10.41
CA VAL A 109 3.93 -14.37 9.05
C VAL A 109 4.32 -15.60 8.25
N LEU A 110 4.64 -15.43 6.98
CA LEU A 110 5.10 -16.53 6.12
C LEU A 110 6.30 -17.27 6.76
N HIS A 111 6.40 -18.57 6.49
CA HIS A 111 7.47 -19.46 6.99
C HIS A 111 7.44 -19.76 8.51
N LYS A 112 6.26 -19.67 9.15
CA LYS A 112 6.06 -19.94 10.58
C LYS A 112 6.84 -19.02 11.52
N GLU A 113 7.25 -17.88 11.04
CA GLU A 113 7.80 -16.82 11.88
C GLU A 113 6.67 -16.02 12.52
N TRP A 114 6.97 -15.38 13.66
CA TRP A 114 6.04 -14.51 14.36
C TRP A 114 6.62 -13.11 14.37
N ALA A 115 5.82 -12.14 13.98
CA ALA A 115 6.18 -10.73 14.04
C ALA A 115 5.30 -10.01 15.07
N GLU A 116 5.89 -9.11 15.83
CA GLU A 116 5.15 -8.22 16.71
C GLU A 116 4.58 -7.05 15.90
N VAL A 117 3.26 -6.87 15.98
CA VAL A 117 2.57 -5.69 15.44
C VAL A 117 2.18 -4.81 16.62
N LYS A 118 2.65 -3.57 16.62
CA LYS A 118 2.31 -2.56 17.62
C LYS A 118 1.21 -1.65 17.10
N THR A 119 0.18 -1.47 17.91
CA THR A 119 -0.94 -0.59 17.62
C THR A 119 -0.93 0.56 18.62
N LEU A 120 -1.03 1.78 18.09
CA LEU A 120 -1.16 2.99 18.87
C LEU A 120 -2.53 3.61 18.61
N ALA A 121 -3.27 3.88 19.67
CA ALA A 121 -4.52 4.62 19.62
C ALA A 121 -4.44 5.86 20.48
N ILE A 122 -4.79 7.01 19.90
CA ILE A 122 -4.86 8.29 20.60
C ILE A 122 -6.29 8.79 20.50
N GLY A 123 -6.88 9.08 21.65
CA GLY A 123 -8.24 9.62 21.76
C GLY A 123 -8.31 10.86 22.65
N LYS A 124 -9.27 11.74 22.39
CA LYS A 124 -9.64 12.79 23.33
C LYS A 124 -10.64 12.24 24.34
N ILE A 125 -10.51 12.65 25.61
CA ILE A 125 -11.50 12.36 26.63
C ILE A 125 -12.39 13.59 26.78
N GLU A 126 -13.69 13.40 26.56
CA GLU A 126 -14.70 14.42 26.85
C GLU A 126 -15.23 14.21 28.25
N ALA A 127 -15.33 15.29 29.02
CA ALA A 127 -15.95 15.21 30.33
C ALA A 127 -17.41 14.75 30.18
N PRO A 128 -17.89 13.84 31.05
CA PRO A 128 -19.26 13.39 30.99
C PRO A 128 -20.20 14.61 31.15
N ALA A 129 -21.17 14.75 30.26
CA ALA A 129 -22.20 15.77 30.42
C ALA A 129 -22.96 15.48 31.72
N LEU A 130 -22.79 16.35 32.69
CA LEU A 130 -23.63 16.31 33.89
C LEU A 130 -25.07 16.52 33.46
N LYS A 131 -25.89 15.47 33.50
CA LYS A 131 -27.33 15.58 33.39
C LYS A 131 -27.78 16.28 34.66
N GLY A 132 -28.11 17.57 34.52
CA GLY A 132 -28.88 18.30 35.52
C GLY A 132 -30.32 17.81 35.59
#